data_d0f18fffc1ac97c707e56dc05d0b158d
#
_entry.id   d0f18fffc1ac97c707e56dc05d0b158d
#
_cell.length_a   1.000
_cell.length_b   1.000
_cell.length_c   1.000
_cell.angle_alpha   90.00
_cell.angle_beta   90.00
_cell.angle_gamma   90.00
#
_symmetry.space_group_name_H-M   'P 1'
#
loop_
_entity.id
_entity.type
_entity.pdbx_description
1 polymer ?
#
loop_
_entity_poly.entity_id
_entity_poly.type
_entity_poly.pdbx_seq_one_letter_code
_entity_poly.pdbx_strand_id
1 'polypeptide(L)'
;MENVVSRKVNSAKSIVFAMISNIVNIILQFLLRSVFIYVLGVQYLGLKSIFAGILNILSLSELGISTAVAFNLYKPVSENDTQKINSILNIYKKLYLIVGMVIFFVGVAIIPFLHYIVTDITDVNVDITLAYLLTLFATVSPYFFAYRNVLFTVYQHKYKESIVTTLTNLLSLLAQTLVVLLFKDYYAYLIACFILVVLSDCVLYTYSRKIYKDIRPANALPLDNETKVSLKNNIKGMVLHKISYAVLQGADSVIISAFISTLILGIYSNYTSFTNAILLVFSIISTSILGSVGNLIVEGDTEKSYKVFKYLRFAFFWLAGFCSISLFCLINPTITLWSIFSGWDLSVNWTFDTFTVFIIVANFYLNSSRIITSNFRTAIGMFDKDKWKGLIEAILNIVFSLLLVKPLGLAGILLGTILSVGCMSLIVDPYMVYKYHFKRPLKSHFCYIFVYTIVVALVGGLTFFLCSLLPGEGVWNFVFKALTCLVVPNLCFLLLSFKTKEFKNLVAIIKSFFKRKNKDSIQE
;
A
#
# COMPACT_ATOMS: atom_id res chain seq x y z
N MET A 1 -23.92 -2.62 -28.50
CA MET A 1 -24.32 -2.97 -27.11
C MET A 1 -23.55 -4.15 -26.55
N GLU A 2 -23.28 -5.20 -27.29
CA GLU A 2 -22.47 -6.37 -26.87
C GLU A 2 -21.09 -6.01 -26.29
N ASN A 3 -20.38 -5.08 -26.90
CA ASN A 3 -19.05 -4.64 -26.41
C ASN A 3 -19.08 -3.93 -25.05
N VAL A 4 -20.18 -3.31 -24.65
CA VAL A 4 -20.30 -2.59 -23.36
C VAL A 4 -20.67 -3.55 -22.24
N VAL A 5 -21.52 -4.54 -22.53
CA VAL A 5 -21.90 -5.60 -21.57
C VAL A 5 -20.70 -6.50 -21.28
N SER A 6 -19.96 -6.92 -22.31
CA SER A 6 -18.75 -7.73 -22.14
C SER A 6 -17.68 -7.01 -21.33
N ARG A 7 -17.50 -5.69 -21.50
CA ARG A 7 -16.58 -4.86 -20.71
C ARG A 7 -16.95 -4.80 -19.22
N LYS A 8 -18.25 -4.63 -18.89
CA LYS A 8 -18.71 -4.62 -17.50
C LYS A 8 -18.52 -5.97 -16.81
N VAL A 9 -18.85 -7.06 -17.50
CA VAL A 9 -18.69 -8.43 -16.98
C VAL A 9 -17.20 -8.75 -16.77
N ASN A 10 -16.33 -8.39 -17.71
CA ASN A 10 -14.90 -8.59 -17.60
C ASN A 10 -14.29 -7.77 -16.44
N SER A 11 -14.76 -6.54 -16.23
CA SER A 11 -14.32 -5.71 -15.09
C SER A 11 -14.75 -6.33 -13.76
N ALA A 12 -15.99 -6.83 -13.64
CA ALA A 12 -16.47 -7.48 -12.41
C ALA A 12 -15.68 -8.77 -12.11
N LYS A 13 -15.46 -9.63 -13.13
CA LYS A 13 -14.62 -10.83 -12.99
C LYS A 13 -13.20 -10.49 -12.57
N SER A 14 -12.60 -9.44 -13.14
CA SER A 14 -11.25 -8.98 -12.77
C SER A 14 -11.16 -8.53 -11.31
N ILE A 15 -12.18 -7.83 -10.80
CA ILE A 15 -12.22 -7.38 -9.40
C ILE A 15 -12.30 -8.58 -8.44
N VAL A 16 -13.22 -9.53 -8.71
CA VAL A 16 -13.37 -10.73 -7.87
C VAL A 16 -12.10 -11.57 -7.89
N PHE A 17 -11.51 -11.79 -9.06
CA PHE A 17 -10.25 -12.52 -9.20
C PHE A 17 -9.12 -11.81 -8.43
N ALA A 18 -8.98 -10.49 -8.57
CA ALA A 18 -7.98 -9.71 -7.84
C ALA A 18 -8.17 -9.79 -6.32
N MET A 19 -9.41 -9.78 -5.82
CA MET A 19 -9.69 -9.94 -4.39
C MET A 19 -9.27 -11.32 -3.87
N ILE A 20 -9.66 -12.40 -4.56
CA ILE A 20 -9.28 -13.77 -4.18
C ILE A 20 -7.75 -13.92 -4.22
N SER A 21 -7.13 -13.45 -5.29
CA SER A 21 -5.67 -13.48 -5.46
C SER A 21 -4.94 -12.75 -4.34
N ASN A 22 -5.42 -11.57 -3.95
CA ASN A 22 -4.83 -10.81 -2.85
C ASN A 22 -4.96 -11.55 -1.50
N ILE A 23 -6.11 -12.16 -1.21
CA ILE A 23 -6.31 -12.95 0.01
C ILE A 23 -5.35 -14.14 0.05
N VAL A 24 -5.25 -14.90 -1.05
CA VAL A 24 -4.32 -16.05 -1.14
C VAL A 24 -2.87 -15.58 -1.00
N ASN A 25 -2.49 -14.48 -1.65
CA ASN A 25 -1.15 -13.91 -1.50
C ASN A 25 -0.84 -13.50 -0.06
N ILE A 26 -1.79 -12.88 0.66
CA ILE A 26 -1.62 -12.52 2.08
C ILE A 26 -1.35 -13.79 2.91
N ILE A 27 -2.19 -14.83 2.76
CA ILE A 27 -2.03 -16.09 3.50
C ILE A 27 -0.66 -16.71 3.25
N LEU A 28 -0.23 -16.80 1.98
CA LEU A 28 1.09 -17.36 1.63
C LEU A 28 2.25 -16.50 2.13
N GLN A 29 2.12 -15.17 2.15
CA GLN A 29 3.13 -14.28 2.73
C GLN A 29 3.27 -14.50 4.24
N PHE A 30 2.17 -14.67 4.97
CA PHE A 30 2.20 -15.01 6.40
C PHE A 30 2.84 -16.38 6.63
N LEU A 31 2.53 -17.37 5.79
CA LEU A 31 3.12 -18.71 5.86
C LEU A 31 4.64 -18.65 5.61
N LEU A 32 5.09 -18.03 4.52
CA LEU A 32 6.52 -17.84 4.22
C LEU A 32 7.22 -17.13 5.39
N ARG A 33 6.59 -16.09 5.94
CA ARG A 33 7.14 -15.34 7.07
C ARG A 33 7.29 -16.20 8.32
N SER A 34 6.29 -17.03 8.63
CA SER A 34 6.36 -17.98 9.75
C SER A 34 7.56 -18.92 9.61
N VAL A 35 7.71 -19.53 8.43
CA VAL A 35 8.83 -20.41 8.12
C VAL A 35 10.17 -19.67 8.13
N PHE A 36 10.21 -18.48 7.56
CA PHE A 36 11.41 -17.64 7.50
C PHE A 36 11.94 -17.30 8.90
N ILE A 37 11.07 -16.88 9.81
CA ILE A 37 11.47 -16.54 11.19
C ILE A 37 11.87 -17.81 11.95
N TYR A 38 11.12 -18.91 11.80
CA TYR A 38 11.44 -20.18 12.45
C TYR A 38 12.81 -20.73 12.05
N VAL A 39 13.17 -20.64 10.77
CA VAL A 39 14.39 -21.24 10.22
C VAL A 39 15.60 -20.32 10.33
N LEU A 40 15.43 -19.05 10.00
CA LEU A 40 16.52 -18.06 9.89
C LEU A 40 16.58 -17.12 11.08
N GLY A 41 15.45 -16.79 11.70
CA GLY A 41 15.37 -15.86 12.83
C GLY A 41 14.91 -14.46 12.44
N VAL A 42 14.59 -13.67 13.48
CA VAL A 42 14.01 -12.32 13.33
C VAL A 42 15.01 -11.28 12.85
N GLN A 43 16.29 -11.44 13.14
CA GLN A 43 17.33 -10.50 12.70
C GLN A 43 17.45 -10.48 11.17
N TYR A 44 17.34 -11.63 10.50
CA TYR A 44 17.29 -11.70 9.03
C TYR A 44 16.04 -11.03 8.46
N LEU A 45 14.92 -11.06 9.19
CA LEU A 45 13.72 -10.34 8.81
C LEU A 45 13.91 -8.81 8.94
N GLY A 46 14.65 -8.39 9.96
CA GLY A 46 15.10 -7.00 10.11
C GLY A 46 15.97 -6.56 8.95
N LEU A 47 16.98 -7.35 8.57
CA LEU A 47 17.84 -7.10 7.40
C LEU A 47 17.01 -6.98 6.11
N LYS A 48 16.08 -7.90 5.88
CA LYS A 48 15.16 -7.82 4.74
C LYS A 48 14.36 -6.53 4.75
N SER A 49 13.86 -6.12 5.91
CA SER A 49 13.01 -4.93 6.06
C SER A 49 13.78 -3.64 5.82
N ILE A 50 15.05 -3.55 6.29
CA ILE A 50 15.86 -2.36 6.05
C ILE A 50 16.32 -2.27 4.60
N PHE A 51 16.74 -3.37 3.97
CA PHE A 51 17.08 -3.37 2.55
C PHE A 51 15.88 -2.96 1.70
N ALA A 52 14.68 -3.47 2.01
CA ALA A 52 13.44 -3.04 1.37
C ALA A 52 13.17 -1.54 1.60
N GLY A 53 13.39 -1.01 2.81
CA GLY A 53 13.26 0.42 3.12
C GLY A 53 14.17 1.30 2.27
N ILE A 54 15.47 0.98 2.24
CA ILE A 54 16.47 1.70 1.42
C ILE A 54 16.11 1.64 -0.06
N LEU A 55 15.84 0.43 -0.58
CA LEU A 55 15.56 0.23 -2.00
C LEU A 55 14.22 0.81 -2.43
N ASN A 56 13.21 0.85 -1.56
CA ASN A 56 11.96 1.58 -1.81
C ASN A 56 12.21 3.08 -2.00
N ILE A 57 13.07 3.69 -1.19
CA ILE A 57 13.46 5.10 -1.38
C ILE A 57 14.13 5.30 -2.75
N LEU A 58 14.97 4.37 -3.18
CA LEU A 58 15.67 4.45 -4.46
C LEU A 58 14.76 4.16 -5.67
N SER A 59 13.79 3.27 -5.52
CA SER A 59 12.85 2.86 -6.59
C SER A 59 11.82 3.92 -6.97
N LEU A 60 12.03 5.17 -6.58
CA LEU A 60 11.15 6.34 -6.73
C LEU A 60 10.68 6.60 -8.16
N SER A 61 11.50 6.25 -9.10
CA SER A 61 11.34 6.62 -10.49
C SER A 61 10.29 5.82 -11.26
N GLU A 62 9.92 4.62 -10.76
CA GLU A 62 8.94 3.77 -11.43
C GLU A 62 7.50 4.32 -11.31
N LEU A 63 7.20 4.99 -10.23
CA LEU A 63 5.85 5.31 -9.77
C LEU A 63 5.08 6.39 -10.57
N GLY A 64 5.66 6.99 -11.59
CA GLY A 64 4.99 8.01 -12.40
C GLY A 64 5.18 7.85 -13.91
N ILE A 65 6.32 7.27 -14.31
CA ILE A 65 6.70 7.17 -15.73
C ILE A 65 5.69 6.29 -16.48
N SER A 66 5.31 5.15 -15.92
CA SER A 66 4.32 4.23 -16.51
C SER A 66 2.97 4.92 -16.78
N THR A 67 2.48 5.72 -15.85
CA THR A 67 1.21 6.44 -15.99
C THR A 67 1.31 7.55 -17.05
N ALA A 68 2.41 8.31 -17.05
CA ALA A 68 2.67 9.35 -18.05
C ALA A 68 2.78 8.78 -19.46
N VAL A 69 3.44 7.62 -19.59
CA VAL A 69 3.57 6.91 -20.88
C VAL A 69 2.22 6.35 -21.33
N ALA A 70 1.45 5.74 -20.41
CA ALA A 70 0.11 5.24 -20.72
C ALA A 70 -0.79 6.36 -21.28
N PHE A 71 -0.75 7.55 -20.66
CA PHE A 71 -1.52 8.71 -21.13
C PHE A 71 -1.19 9.06 -22.58
N ASN A 72 0.10 9.10 -22.93
CA ASN A 72 0.53 9.41 -24.30
C ASN A 72 0.32 8.27 -25.31
N LEU A 73 0.07 7.03 -24.84
CA LEU A 73 -0.21 5.88 -25.68
C LEU A 73 -1.70 5.71 -26.02
N TYR A 74 -2.64 6.26 -25.23
CA TYR A 74 -4.08 6.04 -25.47
C TYR A 74 -4.53 6.50 -26.86
N LYS A 75 -4.08 7.68 -27.32
CA LYS A 75 -4.45 8.19 -28.65
C LYS A 75 -3.86 7.34 -29.78
N PRO A 76 -2.54 7.07 -29.85
CA PRO A 76 -1.95 6.18 -30.85
C PRO A 76 -2.60 4.78 -30.88
N VAL A 77 -2.95 4.23 -29.72
CA VAL A 77 -3.62 2.92 -29.65
C VAL A 77 -5.03 2.99 -30.23
N SER A 78 -5.79 4.06 -29.97
CA SER A 78 -7.13 4.23 -30.54
C SER A 78 -7.11 4.42 -32.05
N GLU A 79 -6.05 5.01 -32.58
CA GLU A 79 -5.82 5.26 -34.02
C GLU A 79 -5.10 4.08 -34.72
N ASN A 80 -4.73 3.02 -33.97
CA ASN A 80 -3.90 1.89 -34.45
C ASN A 80 -2.54 2.32 -35.07
N ASP A 81 -1.99 3.44 -34.63
CA ASP A 81 -0.69 3.95 -35.09
C ASP A 81 0.45 3.17 -34.42
N THR A 82 0.75 2.00 -34.99
CA THR A 82 1.81 1.08 -34.52
C THR A 82 3.18 1.76 -34.49
N GLN A 83 3.43 2.68 -35.43
CA GLN A 83 4.70 3.37 -35.55
C GLN A 83 4.94 4.34 -34.39
N LYS A 84 3.93 5.14 -34.06
CA LYS A 84 3.97 6.06 -32.91
C LYS A 84 4.02 5.29 -31.58
N ILE A 85 3.30 4.17 -31.46
CA ILE A 85 3.37 3.28 -30.30
C ILE A 85 4.80 2.75 -30.11
N ASN A 86 5.45 2.26 -31.18
CA ASN A 86 6.82 1.77 -31.14
C ASN A 86 7.81 2.86 -30.69
N SER A 87 7.64 4.08 -31.19
CA SER A 87 8.49 5.23 -30.88
C SER A 87 8.37 5.65 -29.41
N ILE A 88 7.15 5.72 -28.86
CA ILE A 88 6.92 6.02 -27.45
C ILE A 88 7.50 4.91 -26.56
N LEU A 89 7.26 3.64 -26.90
CA LEU A 89 7.79 2.51 -26.14
C LEU A 89 9.33 2.42 -26.17
N ASN A 90 9.98 2.83 -27.27
CA ASN A 90 11.45 2.87 -27.33
C ASN A 90 12.02 3.92 -26.36
N ILE A 91 11.40 5.10 -26.30
CA ILE A 91 11.79 6.12 -25.31
C ILE A 91 11.55 5.59 -23.89
N TYR A 92 10.40 4.95 -23.65
CA TYR A 92 10.06 4.36 -22.36
C TYR A 92 11.08 3.29 -21.93
N LYS A 93 11.47 2.39 -22.85
CA LYS A 93 12.53 1.41 -22.61
C LYS A 93 13.85 2.09 -22.18
N LYS A 94 14.27 3.13 -22.90
CA LYS A 94 15.51 3.88 -22.59
C LYS A 94 15.41 4.55 -21.22
N LEU A 95 14.26 5.17 -20.90
CA LEU A 95 14.02 5.78 -19.60
C LEU A 95 14.09 4.75 -18.47
N TYR A 96 13.46 3.58 -18.62
CA TYR A 96 13.54 2.51 -17.63
C TYR A 96 14.96 2.01 -17.39
N LEU A 97 15.74 1.83 -18.47
CA LEU A 97 17.15 1.46 -18.34
C LEU A 97 17.96 2.52 -17.59
N ILE A 98 17.78 3.81 -17.93
CA ILE A 98 18.46 4.91 -17.23
C ILE A 98 18.11 4.90 -15.76
N VAL A 99 16.83 4.75 -15.43
CA VAL A 99 16.35 4.68 -14.07
C VAL A 99 16.93 3.49 -13.32
N GLY A 100 16.90 2.29 -13.91
CA GLY A 100 17.52 1.10 -13.32
C GLY A 100 19.02 1.30 -13.06
N MET A 101 19.74 1.92 -14.00
CA MET A 101 21.17 2.26 -13.82
C MET A 101 21.37 3.29 -12.69
N VAL A 102 20.54 4.31 -12.59
CA VAL A 102 20.61 5.29 -11.50
C VAL A 102 20.39 4.61 -10.14
N ILE A 103 19.36 3.77 -10.03
CA ILE A 103 19.08 3.00 -8.80
C ILE A 103 20.30 2.12 -8.46
N PHE A 104 20.87 1.44 -9.44
CA PHE A 104 22.02 0.58 -9.23
C PHE A 104 23.23 1.37 -8.70
N PHE A 105 23.64 2.45 -9.38
CA PHE A 105 24.81 3.23 -8.97
C PHE A 105 24.59 3.95 -7.63
N VAL A 106 23.41 4.51 -7.40
CA VAL A 106 23.09 5.12 -6.09
C VAL A 106 23.02 4.05 -5.01
N GLY A 107 22.44 2.87 -5.31
CA GLY A 107 22.43 1.74 -4.41
C GLY A 107 23.84 1.27 -4.02
N VAL A 108 24.74 1.16 -4.99
CA VAL A 108 26.17 0.83 -4.72
C VAL A 108 26.83 1.92 -3.89
N ALA A 109 26.53 3.20 -4.13
CA ALA A 109 27.10 4.31 -3.34
C ALA A 109 26.65 4.32 -1.87
N ILE A 110 25.56 3.61 -1.53
CA ILE A 110 25.08 3.46 -0.13
C ILE A 110 25.88 2.38 0.63
N ILE A 111 26.55 1.45 -0.05
CA ILE A 111 27.25 0.32 0.58
C ILE A 111 28.19 0.75 1.73
N PRO A 112 29.05 1.78 1.60
CA PRO A 112 29.91 2.22 2.70
C PRO A 112 29.15 2.69 3.95
N PHE A 113 27.88 3.07 3.78
CA PHE A 113 27.05 3.55 4.88
C PHE A 113 26.22 2.45 5.55
N LEU A 114 26.18 1.23 4.99
CA LEU A 114 25.34 0.14 5.52
C LEU A 114 25.70 -0.21 6.96
N HIS A 115 26.97 -0.16 7.35
CA HIS A 115 27.40 -0.48 8.71
C HIS A 115 26.94 0.55 9.76
N TYR A 116 26.59 1.79 9.34
CA TYR A 116 25.96 2.77 10.23
C TYR A 116 24.45 2.60 10.34
N ILE A 117 23.85 1.97 9.33
CA ILE A 117 22.40 1.81 9.23
C ILE A 117 21.95 0.48 9.83
N VAL A 118 22.73 -0.59 9.63
CA VAL A 118 22.44 -1.93 10.14
C VAL A 118 23.15 -2.11 11.48
N THR A 119 22.37 -2.09 12.55
CA THR A 119 22.90 -2.20 13.92
C THR A 119 22.33 -3.45 14.60
N ASP A 120 23.02 -3.93 15.64
CA ASP A 120 22.55 -5.02 16.53
C ASP A 120 22.23 -6.33 15.77
N ILE A 121 23.25 -6.84 15.07
CA ILE A 121 23.19 -8.10 14.29
C ILE A 121 24.22 -9.12 14.75
N THR A 122 24.44 -9.23 16.05
CA THR A 122 25.52 -10.05 16.65
C THR A 122 25.42 -11.55 16.31
N ASP A 123 24.20 -12.06 16.09
CA ASP A 123 23.97 -13.48 15.81
C ASP A 123 23.79 -13.80 14.31
N VAL A 124 24.09 -12.84 13.43
CA VAL A 124 23.90 -12.99 12.00
C VAL A 124 25.25 -13.26 11.32
N ASN A 125 25.44 -14.48 10.85
CA ASN A 125 26.64 -14.86 10.08
C ASN A 125 26.45 -14.57 8.58
N VAL A 126 26.33 -13.27 8.22
CA VAL A 126 26.09 -12.83 6.83
C VAL A 126 26.91 -11.59 6.52
N ASP A 127 27.58 -11.58 5.39
CA ASP A 127 28.14 -10.36 4.82
C ASP A 127 26.98 -9.46 4.35
N ILE A 128 26.78 -8.35 5.08
CA ILE A 128 25.71 -7.36 4.82
C ILE A 128 25.82 -6.81 3.41
N THR A 129 27.06 -6.57 2.93
CA THR A 129 27.33 -6.02 1.60
C THR A 129 26.84 -6.97 0.50
N LEU A 130 27.20 -8.26 0.61
CA LEU A 130 26.77 -9.26 -0.36
C LEU A 130 25.26 -9.46 -0.35
N ALA A 131 24.65 -9.53 0.84
CA ALA A 131 23.20 -9.67 0.99
C ALA A 131 22.45 -8.45 0.42
N TYR A 132 22.96 -7.25 0.66
CA TYR A 132 22.41 -6.03 0.09
C TYR A 132 22.54 -6.00 -1.44
N LEU A 133 23.71 -6.37 -1.99
CA LEU A 133 23.93 -6.44 -3.44
C LEU A 133 22.97 -7.41 -4.12
N LEU A 134 22.75 -8.59 -3.57
CA LEU A 134 21.77 -9.55 -4.11
C LEU A 134 20.35 -8.96 -4.13
N THR A 135 19.97 -8.23 -3.07
CA THR A 135 18.68 -7.57 -2.99
C THR A 135 18.59 -6.39 -3.98
N LEU A 136 19.69 -5.65 -4.15
CA LEU A 136 19.78 -4.56 -5.14
C LEU A 136 19.62 -5.09 -6.57
N PHE A 137 20.29 -6.18 -6.93
CA PHE A 137 20.13 -6.84 -8.23
C PHE A 137 18.68 -7.29 -8.46
N ALA A 138 18.05 -7.90 -7.46
CA ALA A 138 16.64 -8.29 -7.53
C ALA A 138 15.73 -7.07 -7.75
N THR A 139 16.04 -5.92 -7.14
CA THR A 139 15.26 -4.68 -7.28
C THR A 139 15.46 -4.00 -8.63
N VAL A 140 16.67 -4.09 -9.21
CA VAL A 140 16.98 -3.45 -10.50
C VAL A 140 16.54 -4.29 -11.69
N SER A 141 16.51 -5.61 -11.57
CA SER A 141 16.21 -6.53 -12.69
C SER A 141 14.88 -6.25 -13.41
N PRO A 142 13.75 -5.87 -12.76
CA PRO A 142 12.49 -5.55 -13.42
C PRO A 142 12.60 -4.41 -14.46
N TYR A 143 13.52 -3.47 -14.27
CA TYR A 143 13.66 -2.32 -15.17
C TYR A 143 14.10 -2.70 -16.59
N PHE A 144 14.65 -3.90 -16.79
CA PHE A 144 14.99 -4.41 -18.11
C PHE A 144 13.77 -4.95 -18.88
N PHE A 145 12.72 -5.37 -18.19
CA PHE A 145 11.59 -6.12 -18.75
C PHE A 145 10.26 -5.35 -18.69
N ALA A 146 10.00 -4.59 -17.63
CA ALA A 146 8.68 -4.05 -17.26
C ALA A 146 8.14 -2.96 -18.21
N TYR A 147 8.96 -2.37 -19.07
CA TYR A 147 8.52 -1.30 -20.00
C TYR A 147 7.37 -1.72 -20.92
N ARG A 148 7.16 -3.03 -21.18
CA ARG A 148 6.05 -3.52 -21.98
C ARG A 148 4.73 -3.67 -21.21
N ASN A 149 4.77 -3.66 -19.89
CA ASN A 149 3.59 -3.89 -19.05
C ASN A 149 2.54 -2.77 -19.23
N VAL A 150 2.96 -1.57 -19.63
CA VAL A 150 2.06 -0.47 -19.97
C VAL A 150 1.06 -0.83 -21.07
N LEU A 151 1.42 -1.73 -21.99
CA LEU A 151 0.53 -2.18 -23.06
C LEU A 151 -0.72 -2.87 -22.53
N PHE A 152 -0.62 -3.68 -21.48
CA PHE A 152 -1.78 -4.30 -20.86
C PHE A 152 -2.77 -3.26 -20.32
N THR A 153 -2.27 -2.14 -19.83
CA THR A 153 -3.10 -1.04 -19.34
C THR A 153 -3.80 -0.31 -20.49
N VAL A 154 -3.04 0.08 -21.52
CA VAL A 154 -3.56 0.90 -22.63
C VAL A 154 -4.55 0.13 -23.50
N TYR A 155 -4.29 -1.17 -23.74
CA TYR A 155 -5.21 -2.07 -24.45
C TYR A 155 -6.35 -2.64 -23.59
N GLN A 156 -6.46 -2.20 -22.30
CA GLN A 156 -7.49 -2.67 -21.36
C GLN A 156 -7.41 -4.17 -21.07
N HIS A 157 -6.24 -4.77 -21.19
CA HIS A 157 -5.96 -6.19 -20.91
C HIS A 157 -5.33 -6.41 -19.53
N LYS A 158 -5.53 -5.47 -18.59
CA LYS A 158 -4.93 -5.54 -17.23
C LYS A 158 -5.24 -6.84 -16.49
N TYR A 159 -6.41 -7.46 -16.76
CA TYR A 159 -6.76 -8.75 -16.19
C TYR A 159 -5.80 -9.88 -16.60
N LYS A 160 -5.30 -9.86 -17.86
CA LYS A 160 -4.32 -10.85 -18.34
C LYS A 160 -2.98 -10.73 -17.62
N GLU A 161 -2.52 -9.49 -17.43
CA GLU A 161 -1.34 -9.21 -16.62
C GLU A 161 -1.55 -9.69 -15.17
N SER A 162 -2.70 -9.36 -14.55
CA SER A 162 -3.01 -9.77 -13.18
C SER A 162 -3.03 -11.29 -13.00
N ILE A 163 -3.55 -12.05 -13.95
CA ILE A 163 -3.53 -13.52 -13.89
C ILE A 163 -2.09 -14.04 -13.86
N VAL A 164 -1.25 -13.57 -14.81
CA VAL A 164 0.14 -14.03 -14.91
C VAL A 164 0.92 -13.64 -13.66
N THR A 165 0.82 -12.38 -13.21
CA THR A 165 1.53 -11.91 -12.01
C THR A 165 1.07 -12.62 -10.75
N THR A 166 -0.21 -12.95 -10.62
CA THR A 166 -0.71 -13.72 -9.48
C THR A 166 -0.12 -15.13 -9.48
N LEU A 167 -0.17 -15.83 -10.60
CA LEU A 167 0.37 -17.18 -10.69
C LEU A 167 1.88 -17.21 -10.42
N THR A 168 2.64 -16.30 -11.01
CA THR A 168 4.08 -16.20 -10.77
C THR A 168 4.40 -15.84 -9.32
N ASN A 169 3.64 -14.95 -8.69
CA ASN A 169 3.80 -14.61 -7.28
C ASN A 169 3.51 -15.80 -6.35
N LEU A 170 2.43 -16.55 -6.61
CA LEU A 170 2.10 -17.75 -5.83
C LEU A 170 3.21 -18.78 -5.92
N LEU A 171 3.69 -19.08 -7.13
CA LEU A 171 4.79 -20.01 -7.35
C LEU A 171 6.08 -19.50 -6.69
N SER A 172 6.36 -18.20 -6.76
CA SER A 172 7.53 -17.60 -6.11
C SER A 172 7.48 -17.73 -4.60
N LEU A 173 6.33 -17.46 -3.97
CA LEU A 173 6.17 -17.61 -2.51
C LEU A 173 6.35 -19.05 -2.07
N LEU A 174 5.79 -20.02 -2.80
CA LEU A 174 5.98 -21.45 -2.52
C LEU A 174 7.44 -21.87 -2.70
N ALA A 175 8.09 -21.45 -3.79
CA ALA A 175 9.49 -21.77 -4.04
C ALA A 175 10.42 -21.16 -2.99
N GLN A 176 10.20 -19.89 -2.59
CA GLN A 176 10.94 -19.26 -1.51
C GLN A 176 10.78 -20.03 -0.19
N THR A 177 9.56 -20.46 0.13
CA THR A 177 9.30 -21.26 1.34
C THR A 177 10.07 -22.58 1.31
N LEU A 178 10.06 -23.28 0.17
CA LEU A 178 10.81 -24.53 0.00
C LEU A 178 12.32 -24.32 0.12
N VAL A 179 12.85 -23.26 -0.50
CA VAL A 179 14.28 -22.94 -0.42
C VAL A 179 14.71 -22.68 1.03
N VAL A 180 13.93 -21.91 1.79
CA VAL A 180 14.21 -21.65 3.21
C VAL A 180 14.20 -22.94 4.03
N LEU A 181 13.23 -23.82 3.80
CA LEU A 181 13.12 -25.12 4.52
C LEU A 181 14.26 -26.08 4.19
N LEU A 182 14.67 -26.16 2.91
CA LEU A 182 15.66 -27.14 2.44
C LEU A 182 17.09 -26.69 2.73
N PHE A 183 17.42 -25.44 2.45
CA PHE A 183 18.79 -24.94 2.53
C PHE A 183 19.12 -24.29 3.88
N LYS A 184 18.13 -23.75 4.59
CA LYS A 184 18.29 -23.05 5.89
C LYS A 184 19.37 -21.94 5.84
N ASP A 185 19.52 -21.33 4.69
CA ASP A 185 20.55 -20.35 4.39
C ASP A 185 19.94 -19.07 3.79
N TYR A 186 20.40 -17.92 4.28
CA TYR A 186 19.87 -16.61 3.87
C TYR A 186 20.31 -16.23 2.45
N TYR A 187 21.53 -16.60 2.04
CA TYR A 187 21.98 -16.33 0.68
C TYR A 187 21.21 -17.16 -0.35
N ALA A 188 20.95 -18.45 -0.04
CA ALA A 188 20.11 -19.30 -0.89
C ALA A 188 18.71 -18.67 -1.08
N TYR A 189 18.13 -18.12 0.00
CA TYR A 189 16.87 -17.38 -0.07
C TYR A 189 16.97 -16.14 -0.97
N LEU A 190 18.02 -15.30 -0.81
CA LEU A 190 18.19 -14.07 -1.62
C LEU A 190 18.43 -14.38 -3.10
N ILE A 191 19.24 -15.41 -3.39
CA ILE A 191 19.48 -15.87 -4.76
C ILE A 191 18.17 -16.40 -5.38
N ALA A 192 17.39 -17.18 -4.63
CA ALA A 192 16.08 -17.63 -5.07
C ALA A 192 15.13 -16.45 -5.35
N CYS A 193 15.08 -15.45 -4.47
CA CYS A 193 14.31 -14.23 -4.71
C CYS A 193 14.71 -13.55 -6.02
N PHE A 194 16.01 -13.37 -6.26
CA PHE A 194 16.51 -12.76 -7.50
C PHE A 194 16.11 -13.58 -8.74
N ILE A 195 16.35 -14.88 -8.73
CA ILE A 195 16.01 -15.76 -9.86
C ILE A 195 14.50 -15.75 -10.12
N LEU A 196 13.67 -15.83 -9.08
CA LEU A 196 12.23 -15.89 -9.22
C LEU A 196 11.65 -14.55 -9.72
N VAL A 197 12.21 -13.41 -9.33
CA VAL A 197 11.83 -12.10 -9.87
C VAL A 197 12.16 -12.04 -11.36
N VAL A 198 13.39 -12.40 -11.76
CA VAL A 198 13.79 -12.40 -13.18
C VAL A 198 12.91 -13.34 -14.00
N LEU A 199 12.64 -14.56 -13.50
CA LEU A 199 11.75 -15.51 -14.19
C LEU A 199 10.33 -14.95 -14.35
N SER A 200 9.78 -14.34 -13.31
CA SER A 200 8.45 -13.73 -13.33
C SER A 200 8.37 -12.65 -14.40
N ASP A 201 9.36 -11.77 -14.44
CA ASP A 201 9.44 -10.69 -15.43
C ASP A 201 9.65 -11.21 -16.85
N CYS A 202 10.48 -12.25 -17.04
CA CYS A 202 10.66 -12.91 -18.32
C CYS A 202 9.37 -13.55 -18.83
N VAL A 203 8.60 -14.22 -17.95
CA VAL A 203 7.30 -14.80 -18.30
C VAL A 203 6.33 -13.70 -18.76
N LEU A 204 6.22 -12.61 -18.01
CA LEU A 204 5.32 -11.51 -18.36
C LEU A 204 5.76 -10.79 -19.64
N TYR A 205 7.06 -10.58 -19.81
CA TYR A 205 7.65 -9.99 -21.01
C TYR A 205 7.38 -10.85 -22.26
N THR A 206 7.63 -12.16 -22.19
CA THR A 206 7.39 -13.09 -23.31
C THR A 206 5.90 -13.20 -23.62
N TYR A 207 5.04 -13.22 -22.60
CA TYR A 207 3.59 -13.19 -22.76
C TYR A 207 3.12 -11.89 -23.45
N SER A 208 3.64 -10.74 -23.04
CA SER A 208 3.38 -9.46 -23.71
C SER A 208 3.83 -9.47 -25.18
N ARG A 209 5.02 -10.05 -25.49
CA ARG A 209 5.50 -10.19 -26.88
C ARG A 209 4.59 -11.09 -27.73
N LYS A 210 4.01 -12.11 -27.13
CA LYS A 210 3.10 -13.04 -27.82
C LYS A 210 1.75 -12.39 -28.13
N ILE A 211 1.24 -11.54 -27.25
CA ILE A 211 -0.05 -10.85 -27.46
C ILE A 211 0.11 -9.66 -28.44
N TYR A 212 1.16 -8.86 -28.27
CA TYR A 212 1.40 -7.63 -29.05
C TYR A 212 2.56 -7.83 -30.04
N LYS A 213 2.36 -8.76 -31.01
CA LYS A 213 3.40 -9.18 -31.97
C LYS A 213 3.87 -8.05 -32.89
N ASP A 214 2.96 -7.15 -33.25
CA ASP A 214 3.21 -6.05 -34.18
C ASP A 214 3.95 -4.88 -33.52
N ILE A 215 4.00 -4.85 -32.18
CA ILE A 215 4.65 -3.80 -31.42
C ILE A 215 6.11 -4.18 -31.15
N ARG A 216 7.02 -3.55 -31.91
CA ARG A 216 8.47 -3.78 -31.86
C ARG A 216 9.22 -2.46 -31.67
N PRO A 217 9.63 -2.08 -30.46
CA PRO A 217 10.34 -0.83 -30.20
C PRO A 217 11.63 -0.63 -31.00
N ALA A 218 12.22 -1.72 -31.52
CA ALA A 218 13.40 -1.64 -32.40
C ALA A 218 13.10 -0.93 -33.73
N ASN A 219 11.83 -0.93 -34.18
CA ASN A 219 11.39 -0.28 -35.42
C ASN A 219 10.90 1.16 -35.18
N ALA A 220 11.37 1.81 -34.11
CA ALA A 220 10.94 3.14 -33.71
C ALA A 220 11.49 4.23 -34.63
N LEU A 221 10.65 5.18 -35.04
CA LEU A 221 11.04 6.42 -35.68
C LEU A 221 11.21 7.54 -34.63
N PRO A 222 11.90 8.65 -34.98
CA PRO A 222 11.97 9.81 -34.12
C PRO A 222 10.56 10.35 -33.80
N LEU A 223 10.27 10.59 -32.54
CA LEU A 223 9.02 11.22 -32.12
C LEU A 223 8.99 12.69 -32.51
N ASP A 224 7.78 13.19 -32.78
CA ASP A 224 7.48 14.61 -32.93
C ASP A 224 7.80 15.39 -31.64
N ASN A 225 8.13 16.66 -31.81
CA ASN A 225 8.53 17.51 -30.67
C ASN A 225 7.38 17.72 -29.66
N GLU A 226 6.14 17.78 -30.14
CA GLU A 226 4.96 17.94 -29.27
C GLU A 226 4.81 16.76 -28.30
N THR A 227 4.88 15.53 -28.80
CA THR A 227 4.82 14.31 -27.97
C THR A 227 6.01 14.21 -27.00
N LYS A 228 7.22 14.62 -27.42
CA LYS A 228 8.40 14.67 -26.53
C LYS A 228 8.21 15.65 -25.37
N VAL A 229 7.71 16.86 -25.65
CA VAL A 229 7.46 17.89 -24.64
C VAL A 229 6.35 17.43 -23.68
N SER A 230 5.26 16.87 -24.20
CA SER A 230 4.17 16.31 -23.40
C SER A 230 4.67 15.21 -22.44
N LEU A 231 5.43 14.24 -22.93
CA LEU A 231 6.06 13.18 -22.14
C LEU A 231 6.94 13.76 -21.03
N LYS A 232 7.84 14.67 -21.37
CA LYS A 232 8.76 15.30 -20.41
C LYS A 232 8.02 16.04 -19.30
N ASN A 233 6.99 16.81 -19.64
CA ASN A 233 6.21 17.58 -18.66
C ASN A 233 5.39 16.67 -17.74
N ASN A 234 4.75 15.64 -18.30
CA ASN A 234 3.98 14.68 -17.54
C ASN A 234 4.86 13.88 -16.55
N ILE A 235 6.04 13.42 -17.01
CA ILE A 235 6.99 12.72 -16.13
C ILE A 235 7.48 13.65 -15.02
N LYS A 236 7.91 14.88 -15.34
CA LYS A 236 8.42 15.84 -14.36
C LYS A 236 7.40 16.17 -13.25
N GLY A 237 6.13 16.34 -13.61
CA GLY A 237 5.06 16.60 -12.65
C GLY A 237 4.82 15.42 -11.68
N MET A 238 4.95 14.18 -12.17
CA MET A 238 4.67 12.99 -11.35
C MET A 238 5.84 12.58 -10.45
N VAL A 239 7.09 12.81 -10.88
CA VAL A 239 8.30 12.40 -10.14
C VAL A 239 8.32 13.03 -8.74
N LEU A 240 8.04 14.32 -8.59
CA LEU A 240 8.11 15.01 -7.30
C LEU A 240 7.14 14.42 -6.25
N HIS A 241 5.89 14.15 -6.64
CA HIS A 241 4.91 13.54 -5.74
C HIS A 241 5.33 12.13 -5.30
N LYS A 242 6.00 11.41 -6.18
CA LYS A 242 6.41 10.03 -5.92
C LYS A 242 7.67 9.93 -5.06
N ILE A 243 8.63 10.85 -5.23
CA ILE A 243 9.78 11.00 -4.36
C ILE A 243 9.31 11.12 -2.90
N SER A 244 8.40 12.04 -2.65
CA SER A 244 7.87 12.28 -1.32
C SER A 244 7.22 11.04 -0.70
N TYR A 245 6.40 10.33 -1.47
CA TYR A 245 5.72 9.11 -1.01
C TYR A 245 6.70 8.00 -0.63
N ALA A 246 7.73 7.78 -1.42
CA ALA A 246 8.66 6.69 -1.16
C ALA A 246 9.62 7.01 0.00
N VAL A 247 10.01 8.28 0.18
CA VAL A 247 10.74 8.69 1.38
C VAL A 247 9.91 8.41 2.63
N LEU A 248 8.62 8.76 2.63
CA LEU A 248 7.71 8.45 3.75
C LEU A 248 7.60 6.94 4.02
N GLN A 249 7.61 6.09 2.98
CA GLN A 249 7.49 4.64 3.14
C GLN A 249 8.77 3.95 3.60
N GLY A 250 9.94 4.51 3.27
CA GLY A 250 11.23 3.87 3.57
C GLY A 250 11.95 4.45 4.78
N ALA A 251 11.72 5.72 5.11
CA ALA A 251 12.47 6.45 6.14
C ALA A 251 12.37 5.80 7.53
N ASP A 252 11.17 5.40 7.94
CA ASP A 252 10.96 4.79 9.26
C ASP A 252 11.82 3.53 9.44
N SER A 253 11.90 2.64 8.42
CA SER A 253 12.72 1.43 8.49
C SER A 253 14.21 1.74 8.66
N VAL A 254 14.71 2.76 7.96
CA VAL A 254 16.11 3.19 8.05
C VAL A 254 16.40 3.79 9.43
N ILE A 255 15.50 4.66 9.92
CA ILE A 255 15.68 5.33 11.22
C ILE A 255 15.57 4.31 12.38
N ILE A 256 14.61 3.36 12.34
CA ILE A 256 14.48 2.32 13.36
C ILE A 256 15.75 1.48 13.43
N SER A 257 16.25 0.99 12.30
CA SER A 257 17.45 0.16 12.30
C SER A 257 18.70 0.93 12.75
N ALA A 258 18.89 2.16 12.27
CA ALA A 258 20.09 2.96 12.57
C ALA A 258 20.15 3.49 14.01
N PHE A 259 19.00 3.83 14.60
CA PHE A 259 18.94 4.50 15.91
C PHE A 259 18.44 3.61 17.05
N ILE A 260 17.80 2.48 16.73
CA ILE A 260 17.30 1.55 17.76
C ILE A 260 17.95 0.19 17.57
N SER A 261 17.49 -0.62 16.60
CA SER A 261 17.99 -1.97 16.37
C SER A 261 17.36 -2.59 15.11
N THR A 262 18.15 -3.37 14.37
CA THR A 262 17.65 -4.20 13.26
C THR A 262 16.71 -5.30 13.76
N LEU A 263 16.93 -5.84 14.95
CA LEU A 263 16.06 -6.81 15.60
C LEU A 263 14.67 -6.19 15.87
N ILE A 264 14.61 -5.00 16.46
CA ILE A 264 13.36 -4.26 16.70
C ILE A 264 12.63 -3.98 15.40
N LEU A 265 13.34 -3.63 14.32
CA LEU A 265 12.75 -3.49 12.99
C LEU A 265 12.13 -4.80 12.51
N GLY A 266 12.80 -5.93 12.74
CA GLY A 266 12.27 -7.26 12.42
C GLY A 266 10.94 -7.54 13.15
N ILE A 267 10.87 -7.27 14.46
CA ILE A 267 9.66 -7.40 15.27
C ILE A 267 8.56 -6.44 14.77
N TYR A 268 8.89 -5.15 14.57
CA TYR A 268 7.96 -4.13 14.06
C TYR A 268 7.40 -4.50 12.69
N SER A 269 8.19 -5.16 11.85
CA SER A 269 7.72 -5.60 10.53
C SER A 269 6.59 -6.64 10.60
N ASN A 270 6.42 -7.36 11.74
CA ASN A 270 5.25 -8.22 11.97
C ASN A 270 3.99 -7.38 12.13
N TYR A 271 4.04 -6.30 12.93
CA TYR A 271 2.92 -5.36 13.12
C TYR A 271 2.52 -4.69 11.81
N THR A 272 3.50 -4.22 11.03
CA THR A 272 3.21 -3.59 9.74
C THR A 272 2.62 -4.57 8.72
N SER A 273 2.91 -5.86 8.81
CA SER A 273 2.28 -6.86 7.94
C SER A 273 0.78 -6.97 8.18
N PHE A 274 0.31 -6.93 9.43
CA PHE A 274 -1.13 -6.90 9.75
C PHE A 274 -1.79 -5.60 9.31
N THR A 275 -1.19 -4.46 9.64
CA THR A 275 -1.75 -3.16 9.24
C THR A 275 -1.81 -3.01 7.72
N ASN A 276 -0.79 -3.44 6.99
CA ASN A 276 -0.74 -3.40 5.52
C ASN A 276 -1.75 -4.35 4.88
N ALA A 277 -1.97 -5.55 5.45
CA ALA A 277 -3.00 -6.48 4.97
C ALA A 277 -4.41 -5.85 5.05
N ILE A 278 -4.71 -5.15 6.15
CA ILE A 278 -5.99 -4.44 6.29
C ILE A 278 -6.05 -3.23 5.36
N LEU A 279 -4.98 -2.42 5.26
CA LEU A 279 -4.91 -1.28 4.34
C LEU A 279 -5.06 -1.69 2.87
N LEU A 280 -4.65 -2.88 2.49
CA LEU A 280 -4.90 -3.43 1.15
C LEU A 280 -6.40 -3.54 0.86
N VAL A 281 -7.20 -4.01 1.82
CA VAL A 281 -8.66 -4.08 1.70
C VAL A 281 -9.24 -2.67 1.53
N PHE A 282 -8.80 -1.70 2.34
CA PHE A 282 -9.20 -0.30 2.19
C PHE A 282 -8.83 0.25 0.81
N SER A 283 -7.66 -0.07 0.29
CA SER A 283 -7.20 0.34 -1.04
C SER A 283 -8.08 -0.21 -2.16
N ILE A 284 -8.49 -1.47 -2.08
CA ILE A 284 -9.40 -2.09 -3.07
C ILE A 284 -10.76 -1.37 -3.08
N ILE A 285 -11.33 -1.12 -1.90
CA ILE A 285 -12.60 -0.38 -1.78
C ILE A 285 -12.43 1.06 -2.30
N SER A 286 -11.34 1.72 -1.92
CA SER A 286 -10.99 3.08 -2.32
C SER A 286 -10.90 3.24 -3.83
N THR A 287 -10.17 2.36 -4.51
CA THR A 287 -10.00 2.41 -5.97
C THR A 287 -11.30 2.16 -6.72
N SER A 288 -12.16 1.30 -6.19
CA SER A 288 -13.50 1.05 -6.75
C SER A 288 -14.41 2.28 -6.68
N ILE A 289 -14.27 3.09 -5.63
CA ILE A 289 -15.06 4.31 -5.39
C ILE A 289 -14.51 5.48 -6.22
N LEU A 290 -13.19 5.55 -6.43
CA LEU A 290 -12.51 6.70 -7.05
C LEU A 290 -13.08 7.04 -8.44
N GLY A 291 -13.36 6.02 -9.26
CA GLY A 291 -13.97 6.22 -10.58
C GLY A 291 -15.37 6.86 -10.51
N SER A 292 -16.19 6.42 -9.56
CA SER A 292 -17.53 6.99 -9.33
C SER A 292 -17.46 8.42 -8.80
N VAL A 293 -16.50 8.72 -7.93
CA VAL A 293 -16.24 10.07 -7.42
C VAL A 293 -15.77 10.99 -8.55
N GLY A 294 -14.89 10.51 -9.43
CA GLY A 294 -14.44 11.26 -10.61
C GLY A 294 -15.60 11.69 -11.51
N ASN A 295 -16.50 10.76 -11.85
CA ASN A 295 -17.69 11.08 -12.64
C ASN A 295 -18.59 12.10 -11.94
N LEU A 296 -18.78 11.96 -10.63
CA LEU A 296 -19.60 12.88 -9.82
C LEU A 296 -19.02 14.30 -9.81
N ILE A 297 -17.71 14.45 -9.82
CA ILE A 297 -17.04 15.75 -9.90
C ILE A 297 -17.23 16.39 -11.28
N VAL A 298 -17.17 15.59 -12.34
CA VAL A 298 -17.39 16.05 -13.73
C VAL A 298 -18.85 16.48 -13.95
N GLU A 299 -19.84 15.84 -13.30
CA GLU A 299 -21.25 16.27 -13.33
C GLU A 299 -21.46 17.71 -12.82
N GLY A 300 -20.56 18.24 -11.99
CA GLY A 300 -20.58 19.62 -11.49
C GLY A 300 -21.59 19.90 -10.37
N ASP A 301 -22.40 18.92 -9.96
CA ASP A 301 -23.34 19.08 -8.82
C ASP A 301 -22.59 18.95 -7.48
N THR A 302 -22.21 20.11 -6.96
CA THR A 302 -21.45 20.19 -5.71
C THR A 302 -22.25 19.75 -4.48
N GLU A 303 -23.59 19.92 -4.48
CA GLU A 303 -24.46 19.49 -3.38
C GLU A 303 -24.58 17.96 -3.32
N LYS A 304 -24.81 17.33 -4.47
CA LYS A 304 -24.82 15.88 -4.61
C LYS A 304 -23.47 15.29 -4.23
N SER A 305 -22.39 15.90 -4.72
CA SER A 305 -21.01 15.52 -4.42
C SER A 305 -20.72 15.62 -2.91
N TYR A 306 -21.15 16.66 -2.24
CA TYR A 306 -20.98 16.83 -0.79
C TYR A 306 -21.80 15.81 0.03
N LYS A 307 -23.02 15.47 -0.41
CA LYS A 307 -23.83 14.41 0.22
C LYS A 307 -23.12 13.06 0.12
N VAL A 308 -22.62 12.70 -1.09
CA VAL A 308 -21.86 11.47 -1.33
C VAL A 308 -20.61 11.43 -0.45
N PHE A 309 -19.84 12.52 -0.40
CA PHE A 309 -18.66 12.63 0.47
C PHE A 309 -18.99 12.33 1.93
N LYS A 310 -20.08 12.87 2.47
CA LYS A 310 -20.44 12.67 3.88
C LYS A 310 -20.72 11.22 4.24
N TYR A 311 -21.49 10.49 3.45
CA TYR A 311 -21.77 9.10 3.80
C TYR A 311 -20.63 8.14 3.46
N LEU A 312 -19.83 8.39 2.42
CA LEU A 312 -18.60 7.63 2.19
C LEU A 312 -17.60 7.83 3.32
N ARG A 313 -17.40 9.09 3.76
CA ARG A 313 -16.56 9.42 4.90
C ARG A 313 -17.05 8.74 6.18
N PHE A 314 -18.36 8.70 6.42
CA PHE A 314 -18.94 8.01 7.55
C PHE A 314 -18.70 6.48 7.49
N ALA A 315 -18.88 5.85 6.33
CA ALA A 315 -18.65 4.42 6.14
C ALA A 315 -17.17 4.05 6.38
N PHE A 316 -16.24 4.85 5.83
CA PHE A 316 -14.81 4.64 6.04
C PHE A 316 -14.37 4.90 7.47
N PHE A 317 -14.97 5.88 8.12
CA PHE A 317 -14.75 6.16 9.53
C PHE A 317 -15.17 4.96 10.40
N TRP A 318 -16.38 4.39 10.18
CA TRP A 318 -16.84 3.20 10.88
C TRP A 318 -15.86 2.03 10.70
N LEU A 319 -15.49 1.76 9.45
CA LEU A 319 -14.56 0.67 9.13
C LEU A 319 -13.17 0.92 9.75
N ALA A 320 -12.63 2.13 9.65
CA ALA A 320 -11.35 2.51 10.24
C ALA A 320 -11.37 2.41 11.77
N GLY A 321 -12.43 2.90 12.41
CA GLY A 321 -12.60 2.80 13.86
C GLY A 321 -12.71 1.36 14.34
N PHE A 322 -13.53 0.54 13.69
CA PHE A 322 -13.66 -0.88 13.98
C PHE A 322 -12.32 -1.62 13.86
N CYS A 323 -11.63 -1.46 12.73
CA CYS A 323 -10.34 -2.12 12.51
C CYS A 323 -9.26 -1.63 13.49
N SER A 324 -9.24 -0.34 13.82
CA SER A 324 -8.28 0.21 14.78
C SER A 324 -8.49 -0.33 16.18
N ILE A 325 -9.74 -0.37 16.66
CA ILE A 325 -10.07 -0.92 17.97
C ILE A 325 -9.71 -2.41 18.02
N SER A 326 -10.07 -3.17 17.00
CA SER A 326 -9.76 -4.59 16.91
C SER A 326 -8.24 -4.83 16.87
N LEU A 327 -7.48 -4.05 16.07
CA LEU A 327 -6.03 -4.12 16.07
C LEU A 327 -5.44 -3.83 17.45
N PHE A 328 -5.89 -2.78 18.12
CA PHE A 328 -5.36 -2.40 19.43
C PHE A 328 -5.52 -3.50 20.47
N CYS A 329 -6.69 -4.15 20.48
CA CYS A 329 -6.98 -5.22 21.45
C CYS A 329 -6.36 -6.57 21.07
N LEU A 330 -6.19 -6.86 19.78
CA LEU A 330 -5.87 -8.21 19.31
C LEU A 330 -4.45 -8.38 18.76
N ILE A 331 -3.71 -7.31 18.40
CA ILE A 331 -2.45 -7.47 17.68
C ILE A 331 -1.37 -8.16 18.54
N ASN A 332 -1.20 -7.79 19.80
CA ASN A 332 -0.28 -8.47 20.71
C ASN A 332 -0.68 -9.93 20.95
N PRO A 333 -1.93 -10.25 21.37
CA PRO A 333 -2.38 -11.63 21.46
C PRO A 333 -2.19 -12.43 20.16
N THR A 334 -2.43 -11.82 19.01
CA THR A 334 -2.22 -12.47 17.70
C THR A 334 -0.75 -12.82 17.49
N ILE A 335 0.17 -11.87 17.72
CA ILE A 335 1.60 -12.10 17.54
C ILE A 335 2.12 -13.14 18.52
N THR A 336 1.67 -13.12 19.78
CA THR A 336 2.03 -14.12 20.79
C THR A 336 1.57 -15.52 20.36
N LEU A 337 0.31 -15.68 19.97
CA LEU A 337 -0.16 -16.98 19.48
C LEU A 337 0.57 -17.40 18.20
N TRP A 338 0.82 -16.47 17.30
CA TRP A 338 1.55 -16.75 16.07
C TRP A 338 2.97 -17.22 16.35
N SER A 339 3.70 -16.59 17.27
CA SER A 339 5.06 -17.02 17.65
C SER A 339 5.05 -18.44 18.25
N ILE A 340 4.09 -18.75 19.12
CA ILE A 340 3.94 -20.08 19.74
C ILE A 340 3.64 -21.14 18.66
N PHE A 341 2.63 -20.93 17.83
CA PHE A 341 2.23 -21.90 16.80
C PHE A 341 3.24 -22.06 15.69
N SER A 342 4.02 -21.02 15.41
CA SER A 342 5.09 -21.10 14.40
C SER A 342 6.42 -21.62 14.97
N GLY A 343 6.51 -21.90 16.28
CA GLY A 343 7.71 -22.42 16.93
C GLY A 343 8.88 -21.41 16.96
N TRP A 344 8.58 -20.10 17.03
CA TRP A 344 9.61 -19.08 17.10
C TRP A 344 10.35 -19.11 18.44
N ASP A 345 11.55 -18.56 18.49
CA ASP A 345 12.31 -18.46 19.72
C ASP A 345 11.56 -17.63 20.76
N LEU A 346 11.13 -18.26 21.84
CA LEU A 346 10.37 -17.63 22.92
C LEU A 346 11.25 -16.81 23.90
N SER A 347 12.57 -16.85 23.76
CA SER A 347 13.47 -15.95 24.48
C SER A 347 13.38 -14.52 23.98
N VAL A 348 12.92 -14.33 22.74
CA VAL A 348 12.69 -13.02 22.14
C VAL A 348 11.35 -12.47 22.58
N ASN A 349 11.32 -11.23 23.05
CA ASN A 349 10.06 -10.52 23.29
C ASN A 349 9.45 -10.06 21.97
N TRP A 350 8.42 -10.77 21.48
CA TRP A 350 7.77 -10.53 20.20
C TRP A 350 6.75 -9.40 20.23
N THR A 351 6.41 -8.87 21.40
CA THR A 351 5.35 -7.88 21.56
C THR A 351 5.90 -6.54 22.08
N PHE A 352 5.26 -5.47 21.63
CA PHE A 352 5.54 -4.13 22.13
C PHE A 352 4.61 -3.77 23.31
N ASP A 353 5.05 -2.80 24.10
CA ASP A 353 4.26 -2.20 25.17
C ASP A 353 2.97 -1.54 24.62
N THR A 354 1.99 -1.37 25.49
CA THR A 354 0.68 -0.83 25.13
C THR A 354 0.73 0.55 24.49
N PHE A 355 1.68 1.40 24.93
CA PHE A 355 1.85 2.75 24.37
C PHE A 355 2.35 2.70 22.92
N THR A 356 3.38 1.90 22.66
CA THR A 356 3.89 1.70 21.29
C THR A 356 2.82 1.12 20.37
N VAL A 357 2.05 0.13 20.83
CA VAL A 357 0.92 -0.43 20.07
C VAL A 357 -0.15 0.63 19.81
N PHE A 358 -0.46 1.47 20.80
CA PHE A 358 -1.39 2.59 20.61
C PHE A 358 -0.94 3.53 19.49
N ILE A 359 0.35 3.88 19.45
CA ILE A 359 0.90 4.75 18.39
C ILE A 359 0.85 4.07 17.01
N ILE A 360 1.17 2.77 16.92
CA ILE A 360 1.04 1.99 15.66
C ILE A 360 -0.41 2.06 15.16
N VAL A 361 -1.37 1.81 16.04
CA VAL A 361 -2.79 1.79 15.70
C VAL A 361 -3.33 3.19 15.39
N ALA A 362 -2.87 4.22 16.11
CA ALA A 362 -3.21 5.61 15.82
C ALA A 362 -2.73 6.04 14.41
N ASN A 363 -1.53 5.61 14.02
CA ASN A 363 -1.02 5.83 12.66
C ASN A 363 -1.89 5.12 11.60
N PHE A 364 -2.26 3.87 11.86
CA PHE A 364 -3.20 3.13 11.00
C PHE A 364 -4.56 3.85 10.89
N TYR A 365 -5.14 4.29 12.02
CA TYR A 365 -6.42 5.00 12.06
C TYR A 365 -6.38 6.29 11.25
N LEU A 366 -5.33 7.11 11.43
CA LEU A 366 -5.18 8.36 10.69
C LEU A 366 -5.05 8.12 9.18
N ASN A 367 -4.28 7.12 8.77
CA ASN A 367 -4.11 6.79 7.37
C ASN A 367 -5.40 6.25 6.73
N SER A 368 -6.13 5.38 7.41
CA SER A 368 -7.38 4.79 6.90
C SER A 368 -8.56 5.77 6.89
N SER A 369 -8.71 6.60 7.91
CA SER A 369 -9.82 7.56 8.03
C SER A 369 -9.79 8.69 6.99
N ARG A 370 -8.60 9.06 6.48
CA ARG A 370 -8.43 10.13 5.48
C ARG A 370 -8.61 9.69 4.02
N ILE A 371 -8.74 8.39 3.74
CA ILE A 371 -8.76 7.82 2.37
C ILE A 371 -9.79 8.52 1.49
N ILE A 372 -11.01 8.71 1.98
CA ILE A 372 -12.07 9.36 1.18
C ILE A 372 -11.75 10.82 0.86
N THR A 373 -11.19 11.56 1.81
CA THR A 373 -10.76 12.95 1.56
C THR A 373 -9.66 13.01 0.50
N SER A 374 -8.69 12.10 0.57
CA SER A 374 -7.63 11.95 -0.42
C SER A 374 -8.17 11.56 -1.80
N ASN A 375 -9.17 10.68 -1.88
CA ASN A 375 -9.83 10.30 -3.14
C ASN A 375 -10.52 11.50 -3.80
N PHE A 376 -11.27 12.30 -3.04
CA PHE A 376 -11.90 13.50 -3.57
C PHE A 376 -10.86 14.52 -4.03
N ARG A 377 -9.79 14.74 -3.25
CA ARG A 377 -8.67 15.61 -3.65
C ARG A 377 -8.02 15.13 -4.96
N THR A 378 -7.78 13.82 -5.08
CA THR A 378 -7.19 13.22 -6.29
C THR A 378 -8.12 13.36 -7.50
N ALA A 379 -9.43 13.17 -7.31
CA ALA A 379 -10.42 13.28 -8.38
C ALA A 379 -10.62 14.72 -8.87
N ILE A 380 -10.40 15.73 -8.00
CA ILE A 380 -10.41 17.16 -8.37
C ILE A 380 -9.22 17.50 -9.29
N GLY A 381 -8.09 16.82 -9.18
CA GLY A 381 -6.97 16.92 -10.12
C GLY A 381 -6.10 18.17 -9.99
N MET A 382 -6.23 18.98 -8.95
CA MET A 382 -5.49 20.24 -8.78
C MET A 382 -4.08 20.03 -8.19
N PHE A 383 -3.27 19.17 -8.80
CA PHE A 383 -1.95 18.77 -8.28
C PHE A 383 -0.92 19.89 -8.23
N ASP A 384 -1.06 20.91 -9.07
CA ASP A 384 -0.11 22.04 -9.09
C ASP A 384 -0.18 22.89 -7.83
N LYS A 385 -1.37 22.97 -7.18
CA LYS A 385 -1.58 23.82 -6.01
C LYS A 385 -1.00 23.24 -4.72
N ASP A 386 -0.77 21.95 -4.67
CA ASP A 386 -0.23 21.24 -3.51
C ASP A 386 1.01 20.38 -3.81
N LYS A 387 1.70 20.70 -4.91
CA LYS A 387 2.87 19.93 -5.38
C LYS A 387 3.97 19.75 -4.33
N TRP A 388 4.13 20.69 -3.41
CA TRP A 388 5.12 20.68 -2.35
C TRP A 388 4.68 19.91 -1.09
N LYS A 389 3.36 19.62 -0.96
CA LYS A 389 2.79 18.96 0.22
C LYS A 389 3.56 17.70 0.62
N GLY A 390 3.74 16.77 -0.32
CA GLY A 390 4.39 15.50 -0.02
C GLY A 390 5.85 15.68 0.40
N LEU A 391 6.59 16.59 -0.24
CA LEU A 391 7.99 16.85 0.10
C LEU A 391 8.12 17.44 1.51
N ILE A 392 7.28 18.40 1.85
CA ILE A 392 7.28 19.00 3.18
C ILE A 392 6.89 17.94 4.23
N GLU A 393 5.88 17.10 3.94
CA GLU A 393 5.47 16.00 4.82
C GLU A 393 6.62 15.01 5.06
N ALA A 394 7.37 14.64 4.02
CA ALA A 394 8.52 13.75 4.13
C ALA A 394 9.67 14.37 4.95
N ILE A 395 9.96 15.65 4.76
CA ILE A 395 10.97 16.36 5.56
C ILE A 395 10.53 16.44 7.01
N LEU A 396 9.29 16.82 7.29
CA LEU A 396 8.74 16.88 8.65
C LEU A 396 8.75 15.51 9.32
N ASN A 397 8.44 14.43 8.59
CA ASN A 397 8.51 13.06 9.10
C ASN A 397 9.93 12.74 9.59
N ILE A 398 10.95 12.96 8.76
CA ILE A 398 12.34 12.71 9.15
C ILE A 398 12.74 13.56 10.36
N VAL A 399 12.43 14.86 10.33
CA VAL A 399 12.79 15.79 11.42
C VAL A 399 12.14 15.38 12.73
N PHE A 400 10.82 15.15 12.74
CA PHE A 400 10.12 14.74 13.97
C PHE A 400 10.57 13.35 14.46
N SER A 401 10.80 12.39 13.56
CA SER A 401 11.30 11.07 13.92
C SER A 401 12.68 11.15 14.57
N LEU A 402 13.61 11.94 14.02
CA LEU A 402 14.94 12.12 14.58
C LEU A 402 14.93 12.86 15.93
N LEU A 403 14.03 13.82 16.11
CA LEU A 403 13.88 14.54 17.38
C LEU A 403 13.29 13.65 18.48
N LEU A 404 12.33 12.77 18.11
CA LEU A 404 11.57 11.97 19.07
C LEU A 404 12.15 10.58 19.31
N VAL A 405 13.07 10.08 18.47
CA VAL A 405 13.65 8.74 18.66
C VAL A 405 14.42 8.61 19.97
N LYS A 406 15.19 9.62 20.36
CA LYS A 406 15.97 9.57 21.62
C LYS A 406 15.11 9.46 22.87
N PRO A 407 14.05 10.31 23.09
CA PRO A 407 13.23 10.25 24.30
C PRO A 407 12.19 9.11 24.29
N LEU A 408 11.70 8.66 23.14
CA LEU A 408 10.55 7.76 23.04
C LEU A 408 10.82 6.46 22.24
N GLY A 409 12.05 6.26 21.77
CA GLY A 409 12.41 5.05 21.01
C GLY A 409 11.52 4.87 19.76
N LEU A 410 11.04 3.64 19.56
CA LEU A 410 10.18 3.28 18.43
C LEU A 410 8.90 4.13 18.37
N ALA A 411 8.24 4.33 19.51
CA ALA A 411 7.04 5.16 19.59
C ALA A 411 7.31 6.60 19.11
N GLY A 412 8.52 7.13 19.36
CA GLY A 412 8.93 8.45 18.91
C GLY A 412 9.01 8.58 17.39
N ILE A 413 9.57 7.58 16.72
CA ILE A 413 9.64 7.56 15.25
C ILE A 413 8.23 7.55 14.64
N LEU A 414 7.36 6.71 15.17
CA LEU A 414 5.98 6.58 14.70
C LEU A 414 5.12 7.82 15.02
N LEU A 415 5.38 8.48 16.15
CA LEU A 415 4.79 9.79 16.45
C LEU A 415 5.24 10.86 15.46
N GLY A 416 6.51 10.82 15.02
CA GLY A 416 7.01 11.68 13.96
C GLY A 416 6.18 11.57 12.67
N THR A 417 5.81 10.35 12.31
CA THR A 417 4.91 10.07 11.17
C THR A 417 3.51 10.64 11.41
N ILE A 418 2.93 10.44 12.59
CA ILE A 418 1.62 11.01 12.95
C ILE A 418 1.63 12.54 12.88
N LEU A 419 2.67 13.18 13.42
CA LEU A 419 2.80 14.64 13.43
C LEU A 419 2.98 15.21 12.01
N SER A 420 3.78 14.59 11.17
CA SER A 420 3.98 15.04 9.78
C SER A 420 2.70 14.92 8.95
N VAL A 421 1.98 13.81 9.06
CA VAL A 421 0.66 13.61 8.45
C VAL A 421 -0.36 14.61 9.01
N GLY A 422 -0.32 14.86 10.33
CA GLY A 422 -1.17 15.83 11.03
C GLY A 422 -0.97 17.25 10.52
N CYS A 423 0.27 17.68 10.38
CA CYS A 423 0.62 19.02 9.91
C CYS A 423 0.29 19.24 8.42
N MET A 424 0.38 18.20 7.61
CA MET A 424 0.25 18.34 6.16
C MET A 424 -1.02 17.67 5.62
N SER A 425 -1.09 16.36 5.60
CA SER A 425 -2.17 15.65 4.92
C SER A 425 -3.56 15.88 5.55
N LEU A 426 -3.64 15.94 6.89
CA LEU A 426 -4.91 16.20 7.58
C LEU A 426 -5.41 17.64 7.41
N ILE A 427 -4.56 18.57 6.99
CA ILE A 427 -4.93 19.98 6.78
C ILE A 427 -5.12 20.27 5.29
N VAL A 428 -4.12 19.93 4.47
CA VAL A 428 -4.07 20.31 3.05
C VAL A 428 -5.12 19.56 2.22
N ASP A 429 -5.30 18.25 2.40
CA ASP A 429 -6.27 17.49 1.61
C ASP A 429 -7.70 18.01 1.80
N PRO A 430 -8.23 18.16 3.03
CA PRO A 430 -9.57 18.72 3.20
C PRO A 430 -9.65 20.21 2.79
N TYR A 431 -8.58 21.00 2.99
CA TYR A 431 -8.55 22.37 2.52
C TYR A 431 -8.78 22.46 1.01
N MET A 432 -8.08 21.62 0.22
CA MET A 432 -8.24 21.56 -1.23
C MET A 432 -9.68 21.20 -1.62
N VAL A 433 -10.24 20.15 -0.99
CA VAL A 433 -11.60 19.67 -1.30
C VAL A 433 -12.66 20.69 -0.90
N TYR A 434 -12.57 21.26 0.30
CA TYR A 434 -13.60 22.18 0.81
C TYR A 434 -13.55 23.55 0.15
N LYS A 435 -12.35 24.11 -0.10
CA LYS A 435 -12.21 25.42 -0.71
C LYS A 435 -12.51 25.42 -2.20
N TYR A 436 -11.97 24.44 -2.94
CA TYR A 436 -12.00 24.49 -4.40
C TYR A 436 -13.15 23.70 -5.03
N HIS A 437 -13.71 22.70 -4.33
CA HIS A 437 -14.80 21.91 -4.86
C HIS A 437 -16.12 22.19 -4.14
N PHE A 438 -16.20 21.97 -2.82
CA PHE A 438 -17.47 22.15 -2.09
C PHE A 438 -17.83 23.62 -1.83
N LYS A 439 -16.85 24.54 -1.83
CA LYS A 439 -17.01 25.96 -1.46
C LYS A 439 -17.70 26.13 -0.10
N ARG A 440 -17.27 25.33 0.89
CA ARG A 440 -17.84 25.25 2.24
C ARG A 440 -16.77 25.50 3.30
N PRO A 441 -17.16 25.96 4.52
CA PRO A 441 -16.21 26.19 5.60
C PRO A 441 -15.55 24.89 6.07
N LEU A 442 -14.24 24.92 6.23
CA LEU A 442 -13.41 23.78 6.66
C LEU A 442 -13.69 23.35 8.11
N LYS A 443 -14.18 24.27 8.94
CA LYS A 443 -14.50 24.02 10.36
C LYS A 443 -15.40 22.78 10.55
N SER A 444 -16.39 22.59 9.66
CA SER A 444 -17.30 21.44 9.73
C SER A 444 -16.60 20.09 9.53
N HIS A 445 -15.51 20.07 8.77
CA HIS A 445 -14.69 18.87 8.58
C HIS A 445 -13.91 18.52 9.83
N PHE A 446 -13.21 19.49 10.42
CA PHE A 446 -12.43 19.27 11.62
C PHE A 446 -13.31 18.93 12.83
N CYS A 447 -14.45 19.59 12.99
CA CYS A 447 -15.41 19.24 14.03
C CYS A 447 -15.88 17.77 13.89
N TYR A 448 -16.18 17.34 12.67
CA TYR A 448 -16.54 15.96 12.38
C TYR A 448 -15.42 14.98 12.77
N ILE A 449 -14.19 15.18 12.27
CA ILE A 449 -13.06 14.30 12.60
C ILE A 449 -12.84 14.24 14.10
N PHE A 450 -12.85 15.38 14.78
CA PHE A 450 -12.62 15.47 16.22
C PHE A 450 -13.66 14.66 17.01
N VAL A 451 -14.96 14.89 16.74
CA VAL A 451 -16.04 14.15 17.41
C VAL A 451 -15.93 12.66 17.19
N TYR A 452 -15.70 12.23 15.94
CA TYR A 452 -15.63 10.80 15.64
C TYR A 452 -14.34 10.15 16.18
N THR A 453 -13.23 10.86 16.22
CA THR A 453 -12.00 10.35 16.86
C THR A 453 -12.21 10.15 18.35
N ILE A 454 -12.91 11.07 19.03
CA ILE A 454 -13.30 10.89 20.45
C ILE A 454 -14.20 9.67 20.60
N VAL A 455 -15.19 9.49 19.73
CA VAL A 455 -16.08 8.32 19.76
C VAL A 455 -15.27 7.03 19.61
N VAL A 456 -14.33 6.96 18.66
CA VAL A 456 -13.45 5.78 18.50
C VAL A 456 -12.60 5.55 19.74
N ALA A 457 -12.03 6.61 20.32
CA ALA A 457 -11.22 6.50 21.53
C ALA A 457 -12.02 5.98 22.74
N LEU A 458 -13.25 6.50 22.97
CA LEU A 458 -14.12 6.06 24.07
C LEU A 458 -14.59 4.61 23.86
N VAL A 459 -15.04 4.26 22.66
CA VAL A 459 -15.47 2.89 22.34
C VAL A 459 -14.28 1.93 22.39
N GLY A 460 -13.09 2.39 21.94
CA GLY A 460 -11.85 1.64 22.04
C GLY A 460 -11.44 1.37 23.48
N GLY A 461 -11.50 2.39 24.34
CA GLY A 461 -11.24 2.25 25.77
C GLY A 461 -12.21 1.27 26.45
N LEU A 462 -13.51 1.37 26.14
CA LEU A 462 -14.51 0.43 26.63
C LEU A 462 -14.22 -1.01 26.16
N THR A 463 -13.92 -1.19 24.87
CA THR A 463 -13.63 -2.52 24.32
C THR A 463 -12.37 -3.11 24.93
N PHE A 464 -11.31 -2.31 25.08
CA PHE A 464 -10.07 -2.72 25.72
C PHE A 464 -10.29 -3.12 27.18
N PHE A 465 -11.06 -2.33 27.93
CA PHE A 465 -11.43 -2.65 29.30
C PHE A 465 -12.20 -3.98 29.38
N LEU A 466 -13.20 -4.21 28.53
CA LEU A 466 -13.93 -5.48 28.48
C LEU A 466 -13.01 -6.66 28.09
N CYS A 467 -12.09 -6.46 27.16
CA CYS A 467 -11.09 -7.47 26.80
C CYS A 467 -10.11 -7.78 27.96
N SER A 468 -9.80 -6.80 28.82
CA SER A 468 -8.91 -7.00 29.97
C SER A 468 -9.58 -7.79 31.10
N LEU A 469 -10.91 -7.79 31.19
CA LEU A 469 -11.68 -8.58 32.16
C LEU A 469 -11.78 -10.07 31.79
N LEU A 470 -11.45 -10.44 30.55
CA LEU A 470 -11.52 -11.83 30.10
C LEU A 470 -10.31 -12.61 30.65
N PRO A 471 -10.54 -13.61 31.53
CA PRO A 471 -9.45 -14.35 32.17
C PRO A 471 -8.78 -15.34 31.23
N GLY A 472 -7.53 -15.71 31.59
CA GLY A 472 -6.78 -16.78 30.96
C GLY A 472 -5.94 -16.31 29.74
N GLU A 473 -5.11 -17.24 29.28
CA GLU A 473 -4.23 -17.10 28.11
C GLU A 473 -4.55 -18.18 27.09
N GLY A 474 -4.08 -18.00 25.85
CA GLY A 474 -4.22 -18.97 24.79
C GLY A 474 -5.40 -18.73 23.84
N VAL A 475 -5.71 -19.77 23.04
CA VAL A 475 -6.62 -19.66 21.89
C VAL A 475 -8.04 -19.25 22.30
N TRP A 476 -8.58 -19.81 23.37
CA TRP A 476 -9.95 -19.50 23.79
C TRP A 476 -10.10 -18.06 24.29
N ASN A 477 -9.12 -17.55 25.04
CA ASN A 477 -9.12 -16.14 25.44
C ASN A 477 -9.06 -15.22 24.20
N PHE A 478 -8.21 -15.57 23.21
CA PHE A 478 -8.16 -14.86 21.94
C PHE A 478 -9.50 -14.86 21.21
N VAL A 479 -10.19 -16.00 21.13
CA VAL A 479 -11.52 -16.10 20.49
C VAL A 479 -12.54 -15.21 21.18
N PHE A 480 -12.59 -15.22 22.53
CA PHE A 480 -13.50 -14.34 23.29
C PHE A 480 -13.17 -12.85 23.09
N LYS A 481 -11.89 -12.47 23.09
CA LYS A 481 -11.47 -11.10 22.76
C LYS A 481 -11.86 -10.72 21.34
N ALA A 482 -11.70 -11.61 20.37
CA ALA A 482 -12.08 -11.36 18.98
C ALA A 482 -13.60 -11.17 18.84
N LEU A 483 -14.42 -11.98 19.52
CA LEU A 483 -15.88 -11.81 19.58
C LEU A 483 -16.28 -10.48 20.23
N THR A 484 -15.61 -10.11 21.34
CA THR A 484 -15.82 -8.81 21.99
C THR A 484 -15.50 -7.66 21.04
N CYS A 485 -14.36 -7.71 20.33
CA CYS A 485 -13.98 -6.73 19.33
C CYS A 485 -14.94 -6.68 18.12
N LEU A 486 -15.56 -7.81 17.76
CA LEU A 486 -16.54 -7.84 16.69
C LEU A 486 -17.87 -7.20 17.12
N VAL A 487 -18.34 -7.47 18.34
CA VAL A 487 -19.67 -7.08 18.81
C VAL A 487 -19.66 -5.65 19.37
N VAL A 488 -18.79 -5.36 20.34
CA VAL A 488 -18.86 -4.12 21.12
C VAL A 488 -18.68 -2.86 20.26
N PRO A 489 -17.63 -2.71 19.44
CA PRO A 489 -17.47 -1.50 18.63
C PRO A 489 -18.63 -1.30 17.65
N ASN A 490 -19.06 -2.37 16.99
CA ASN A 490 -20.13 -2.28 16.01
C ASN A 490 -21.49 -1.94 16.64
N LEU A 491 -21.79 -2.52 17.82
CA LEU A 491 -22.99 -2.20 18.58
C LEU A 491 -22.97 -0.75 19.07
N CYS A 492 -21.85 -0.29 19.63
CA CYS A 492 -21.69 1.10 20.06
C CYS A 492 -21.83 2.09 18.89
N PHE A 493 -21.17 1.83 17.77
CA PHE A 493 -21.29 2.69 16.58
C PHE A 493 -22.72 2.69 16.05
N LEU A 494 -23.40 1.55 16.03
CA LEU A 494 -24.80 1.46 15.65
C LEU A 494 -25.69 2.31 16.57
N LEU A 495 -25.57 2.14 17.91
CA LEU A 495 -26.36 2.88 18.89
C LEU A 495 -26.14 4.39 18.83
N LEU A 496 -24.90 4.83 18.54
CA LEU A 496 -24.58 6.25 18.43
C LEU A 496 -25.01 6.88 17.10
N SER A 497 -25.12 6.06 16.04
CA SER A 497 -25.32 6.58 14.69
C SER A 497 -26.69 6.28 14.05
N PHE A 498 -27.52 5.38 14.60
CA PHE A 498 -28.78 4.91 13.96
C PHE A 498 -29.76 6.05 13.64
N LYS A 499 -29.71 7.19 14.38
CA LYS A 499 -30.55 8.38 14.12
C LYS A 499 -29.96 9.32 13.09
N THR A 500 -28.65 9.20 12.76
CA THR A 500 -27.96 10.12 11.86
C THR A 500 -28.43 9.97 10.40
N LYS A 501 -28.41 11.08 9.67
CA LYS A 501 -28.76 11.09 8.23
C LYS A 501 -27.78 10.25 7.41
N GLU A 502 -26.50 10.24 7.79
CA GLU A 502 -25.43 9.49 7.15
C GLU A 502 -25.68 7.98 7.21
N PHE A 503 -26.02 7.47 8.38
CA PHE A 503 -26.35 6.06 8.57
C PHE A 503 -27.60 5.64 7.78
N LYS A 504 -28.69 6.41 7.86
CA LYS A 504 -29.93 6.12 7.11
C LYS A 504 -29.69 6.07 5.60
N ASN A 505 -28.90 7.00 5.06
CA ASN A 505 -28.54 7.02 3.67
C ASN A 505 -27.68 5.80 3.26
N LEU A 506 -26.70 5.42 4.11
CA LEU A 506 -25.87 4.23 3.88
C LEU A 506 -26.73 2.96 3.81
N VAL A 507 -27.63 2.78 4.77
CA VAL A 507 -28.57 1.63 4.80
C VAL A 507 -29.48 1.64 3.56
N ALA A 508 -29.97 2.81 3.14
CA ALA A 508 -30.79 2.94 1.93
C ALA A 508 -30.04 2.51 0.66
N ILE A 509 -28.76 2.91 0.56
CA ILE A 509 -27.90 2.49 -0.57
C ILE A 509 -27.71 0.97 -0.56
N ILE A 510 -27.32 0.39 0.59
CA ILE A 510 -27.15 -1.06 0.72
C ILE A 510 -28.43 -1.81 0.33
N LYS A 511 -29.60 -1.38 0.84
CA LYS A 511 -30.89 -1.98 0.50
C LYS A 511 -31.20 -1.88 -1.00
N SER A 512 -30.81 -0.78 -1.66
CA SER A 512 -31.03 -0.60 -3.10
C SER A 512 -30.20 -1.58 -3.94
N PHE A 513 -28.97 -1.90 -3.52
CA PHE A 513 -28.13 -2.91 -4.16
C PHE A 513 -28.74 -4.32 -4.09
N PHE A 514 -29.24 -4.70 -2.92
CA PHE A 514 -29.91 -6.01 -2.77
C PHE A 514 -31.23 -6.12 -3.54
N LYS A 515 -32.03 -5.03 -3.60
CA LYS A 515 -33.25 -4.99 -4.42
C LYS A 515 -33.00 -5.11 -5.93
N ARG A 516 -31.90 -4.54 -6.42
CA ARG A 516 -31.52 -4.59 -7.83
C ARG A 516 -31.07 -5.99 -8.22
N LYS A 517 -30.29 -6.65 -7.38
CA LYS A 517 -29.85 -8.03 -7.58
C LYS A 517 -31.01 -9.03 -7.63
N ASN A 518 -32.05 -8.84 -6.81
CA ASN A 518 -33.26 -9.68 -6.85
C ASN A 518 -34.13 -9.42 -8.07
N LYS A 519 -34.09 -8.23 -8.70
CA LYS A 519 -34.80 -7.98 -9.95
C LYS A 519 -34.11 -8.61 -11.16
N ASP A 520 -32.77 -8.57 -11.17
CA ASP A 520 -31.98 -9.14 -12.27
C ASP A 520 -32.00 -10.69 -12.23
N SER A 521 -32.12 -11.32 -11.04
CA SER A 521 -32.25 -12.78 -10.85
C SER A 521 -33.68 -13.35 -11.12
N ILE A 522 -34.69 -12.51 -11.31
CA ILE A 522 -36.05 -12.91 -11.65
C ILE A 522 -36.29 -12.76 -13.18
N GLN A 523 -35.35 -12.13 -13.91
CA GLN A 523 -35.41 -11.94 -15.37
C GLN A 523 -34.44 -12.89 -16.12
N GLU A 524 -33.65 -13.71 -15.44
CA GLU A 524 -32.95 -14.89 -15.95
C GLU A 524 -33.78 -16.16 -15.65
#